data_8c3dbebafd52f043e1c9875b75936e8d
#
_entry.id   8c3dbebafd52f043e1c9875b75936e8d
#
_cell.length_a   1.000
_cell.length_b   1.000
_cell.length_c   1.000
_cell.angle_alpha   90.00
_cell.angle_beta   90.00
_cell.angle_gamma   90.00
#
_symmetry.space_group_name_H-M   'P 1'
#
loop_
_entity.id
_entity.type
_entity.pdbx_description
1 polymer ?
#
loop_
_entity_poly.entity_id
_entity_poly.type
_entity_poly.pdbx_seq_one_letter_code
_entity_poly.pdbx_strand_id
1 'polypeptide(L)'
;MTTASAFAIDQESKNVAIETREIYVTALKNTHALEMQALQIMERQVERLQRYPEMEAALRRHIEETHGQRTRLEEALHSLSESPSTIKEGVLGFVGNIMALGHTPAQDEILKNAYANHAFENFEIAAYESLLAIAEAAGEQAALTGFQQSLREEEGMARKVRELVRPTTLRYIELTTAGEKADR
;
A
#
# COMPACT_ATOMS: atom_id res chain seq x y z
N MET A 1 8.82 33.30 -36.99
CA MET A 1 8.50 31.91 -36.53
C MET A 1 7.30 31.45 -37.35
N THR A 2 7.47 30.42 -38.15
CA THR A 2 6.46 29.96 -39.10
C THR A 2 5.34 29.19 -38.38
N THR A 3 4.11 29.29 -38.86
CA THR A 3 2.90 28.60 -38.38
C THR A 3 3.09 27.07 -38.21
N ALA A 4 3.94 26.46 -39.04
CA ALA A 4 4.29 25.03 -38.92
C ALA A 4 5.05 24.67 -37.65
N SER A 5 5.94 25.54 -37.13
CA SER A 5 6.68 25.32 -35.90
C SER A 5 5.77 25.42 -34.66
N ALA A 6 4.82 26.36 -34.67
CA ALA A 6 3.87 26.50 -33.57
C ALA A 6 2.88 25.33 -33.51
N PHE A 7 2.45 24.80 -34.64
CA PHE A 7 1.58 23.61 -34.73
C PHE A 7 2.30 22.34 -34.23
N ALA A 8 3.58 22.16 -34.59
CA ALA A 8 4.37 21.01 -34.12
C ALA A 8 4.58 21.03 -32.58
N ILE A 9 4.88 22.20 -32.00
CA ILE A 9 5.02 22.39 -30.56
C ILE A 9 3.71 22.10 -29.81
N ASP A 10 2.58 22.57 -30.35
CA ASP A 10 1.25 22.30 -29.75
C ASP A 10 0.90 20.79 -29.79
N GLN A 11 1.25 20.09 -30.85
CA GLN A 11 1.01 18.66 -30.99
C GLN A 11 1.92 17.85 -30.04
N GLU A 12 3.17 18.23 -29.89
CA GLU A 12 4.11 17.59 -28.96
C GLU A 12 3.64 17.77 -27.50
N SER A 13 3.22 18.98 -27.13
CA SER A 13 2.68 19.26 -25.79
C SER A 13 1.41 18.44 -25.48
N LYS A 14 0.52 18.27 -26.46
CA LYS A 14 -0.68 17.43 -26.32
C LYS A 14 -0.34 15.95 -26.14
N ASN A 15 0.64 15.45 -26.87
CA ASN A 15 1.08 14.06 -26.74
C ASN A 15 1.68 13.80 -25.34
N VAL A 16 2.54 14.69 -24.83
CA VAL A 16 3.10 14.61 -23.48
C VAL A 16 2.00 14.61 -22.41
N ALA A 17 1.00 15.47 -22.56
CA ALA A 17 -0.12 15.51 -21.60
C ALA A 17 -0.95 14.21 -21.61
N ILE A 18 -1.18 13.60 -22.78
CA ILE A 18 -1.89 12.33 -22.91
C ILE A 18 -1.08 11.21 -22.24
N GLU A 19 0.21 11.11 -22.54
CA GLU A 19 1.10 10.09 -21.97
C GLU A 19 1.18 10.21 -20.43
N THR A 20 1.31 11.44 -19.91
CA THR A 20 1.36 11.68 -18.46
C THR A 20 0.07 11.27 -17.77
N ARG A 21 -1.08 11.54 -18.40
CA ARG A 21 -2.39 11.09 -17.90
C ARG A 21 -2.49 9.56 -17.87
N GLU A 22 -2.01 8.86 -18.88
CA GLU A 22 -2.02 7.39 -18.94
C GLU A 22 -1.13 6.78 -17.84
N ILE A 23 0.04 7.38 -17.58
CA ILE A 23 0.93 7.00 -16.47
C ILE A 23 0.19 7.19 -15.15
N TYR A 24 -0.50 8.32 -14.94
CA TYR A 24 -1.23 8.59 -13.71
C TYR A 24 -2.37 7.57 -13.47
N VAL A 25 -3.19 7.31 -14.49
CA VAL A 25 -4.25 6.29 -14.41
C VAL A 25 -3.68 4.91 -14.08
N THR A 26 -2.55 4.56 -14.67
CA THR A 26 -1.87 3.29 -14.39
C THR A 26 -1.36 3.23 -12.95
N ALA A 27 -0.76 4.31 -12.45
CA ALA A 27 -0.29 4.40 -11.06
C ALA A 27 -1.46 4.30 -10.07
N LEU A 28 -2.57 4.99 -10.30
CA LEU A 28 -3.79 4.88 -9.49
C LEU A 28 -4.29 3.43 -9.41
N LYS A 29 -4.40 2.76 -10.56
CA LYS A 29 -4.87 1.37 -10.61
C LYS A 29 -3.92 0.40 -9.89
N ASN A 30 -2.62 0.62 -9.99
CA ASN A 30 -1.62 -0.20 -9.30
C ASN A 30 -1.67 0.01 -7.78
N THR A 31 -1.75 1.27 -7.32
CA THR A 31 -1.84 1.59 -5.90
C THR A 31 -3.16 1.08 -5.32
N HIS A 32 -4.28 1.21 -6.03
CA HIS A 32 -5.56 0.62 -5.60
C HIS A 32 -5.47 -0.90 -5.44
N ALA A 33 -4.82 -1.60 -6.37
CA ALA A 33 -4.62 -3.04 -6.26
C ALA A 33 -3.73 -3.42 -5.07
N LEU A 34 -2.76 -2.58 -4.72
CA LEU A 34 -1.89 -2.75 -3.55
C LEU A 34 -2.73 -2.66 -2.26
N GLU A 35 -3.56 -1.63 -2.10
CA GLU A 35 -4.46 -1.47 -0.95
C GLU A 35 -5.43 -2.66 -0.78
N MET A 36 -5.98 -3.15 -1.89
CA MET A 36 -6.84 -4.33 -1.86
C MET A 36 -6.12 -5.57 -1.33
N GLN A 37 -4.85 -5.71 -1.63
CA GLN A 37 -4.02 -6.80 -1.11
C GLN A 37 -3.67 -6.60 0.37
N ALA A 38 -3.32 -5.37 0.78
CA ALA A 38 -3.09 -5.01 2.18
C ALA A 38 -4.28 -5.43 3.06
N LEU A 39 -5.49 -5.06 2.66
CA LEU A 39 -6.72 -5.44 3.37
C LEU A 39 -6.85 -6.96 3.51
N GLN A 40 -6.70 -7.71 2.42
CA GLN A 40 -6.82 -9.18 2.46
C GLN A 40 -5.78 -9.83 3.39
N ILE A 41 -4.58 -9.27 3.47
CA ILE A 41 -3.52 -9.76 4.33
C ILE A 41 -3.85 -9.48 5.79
N MET A 42 -4.13 -8.22 6.11
CA MET A 42 -4.38 -7.77 7.48
C MET A 42 -5.62 -8.41 8.09
N GLU A 43 -6.72 -8.52 7.34
CA GLU A 43 -7.95 -9.18 7.78
C GLU A 43 -7.73 -10.63 8.21
N ARG A 44 -6.86 -11.37 7.51
CA ARG A 44 -6.50 -12.75 7.90
C ARG A 44 -5.57 -12.80 9.12
N GLN A 45 -4.68 -11.81 9.24
CA GLN A 45 -3.71 -11.77 10.33
C GLN A 45 -4.36 -11.39 11.67
N VAL A 46 -5.28 -10.42 11.71
CA VAL A 46 -5.90 -9.96 12.96
C VAL A 46 -6.62 -11.05 13.72
N GLU A 47 -7.21 -12.03 13.03
CA GLU A 47 -7.89 -13.17 13.66
C GLU A 47 -6.93 -14.09 14.44
N ARG A 48 -5.63 -14.00 14.17
CA ARG A 48 -4.56 -14.84 14.74
C ARG A 48 -3.73 -14.12 15.80
N LEU A 49 -4.01 -12.85 16.06
CA LEU A 49 -3.22 -12.00 16.98
C LEU A 49 -3.77 -11.90 18.40
N GLN A 50 -4.64 -12.81 18.82
CA GLN A 50 -5.30 -12.79 20.14
C GLN A 50 -4.32 -12.71 21.33
N ARG A 51 -3.11 -13.25 21.15
CA ARG A 51 -2.04 -13.25 22.16
C ARG A 51 -1.09 -12.03 22.05
N TYR A 52 -1.33 -11.17 21.05
CA TYR A 52 -0.52 -9.99 20.69
C TYR A 52 -1.39 -8.73 20.55
N PRO A 53 -2.05 -8.29 21.63
CA PRO A 53 -3.12 -7.29 21.57
C PRO A 53 -2.68 -5.93 20.99
N GLU A 54 -1.41 -5.55 21.19
CA GLU A 54 -0.89 -4.30 20.64
C GLU A 54 -0.73 -4.35 19.11
N MET A 55 -0.28 -5.49 18.58
CA MET A 55 -0.19 -5.70 17.14
C MET A 55 -1.59 -5.82 16.53
N GLU A 56 -2.50 -6.56 17.17
CA GLU A 56 -3.89 -6.66 16.75
C GLU A 56 -4.56 -5.29 16.65
N ALA A 57 -4.43 -4.48 17.69
CA ALA A 57 -5.01 -3.13 17.71
C ALA A 57 -4.41 -2.21 16.63
N ALA A 58 -3.11 -2.34 16.36
CA ALA A 58 -2.46 -1.57 15.29
C ALA A 58 -3.00 -1.96 13.91
N LEU A 59 -3.07 -3.26 13.60
CA LEU A 59 -3.60 -3.74 12.33
C LEU A 59 -5.09 -3.40 12.13
N ARG A 60 -5.93 -3.56 13.17
CA ARG A 60 -7.35 -3.19 13.08
C ARG A 60 -7.55 -1.72 12.75
N ARG A 61 -6.77 -0.83 13.36
CA ARG A 61 -6.83 0.60 13.03
C ARG A 61 -6.37 0.84 11.60
N HIS A 62 -5.29 0.20 11.18
CA HIS A 62 -4.75 0.40 9.83
C HIS A 62 -5.67 -0.16 8.74
N ILE A 63 -6.42 -1.21 9.00
CA ILE A 63 -7.50 -1.69 8.11
C ILE A 63 -8.51 -0.57 7.82
N GLU A 64 -8.92 0.21 8.84
CA GLU A 64 -9.84 1.34 8.63
C GLU A 64 -9.17 2.49 7.85
N GLU A 65 -7.90 2.76 8.11
CA GLU A 65 -7.11 3.73 7.34
C GLU A 65 -7.02 3.30 5.86
N THR A 66 -6.73 2.04 5.58
CA THR A 66 -6.64 1.44 4.23
C THR A 66 -7.98 1.49 3.47
N HIS A 67 -9.11 1.32 4.15
CA HIS A 67 -10.42 1.55 3.52
C HIS A 67 -10.57 3.00 3.07
N GLY A 68 -10.10 3.97 3.86
CA GLY A 68 -10.08 5.38 3.49
C GLY A 68 -9.15 5.67 2.31
N GLN A 69 -7.97 5.06 2.30
CA GLN A 69 -6.98 5.18 1.21
C GLN A 69 -7.54 4.67 -0.11
N ARG A 70 -8.15 3.49 -0.08
CA ARG A 70 -8.82 2.93 -1.24
C ARG A 70 -9.92 3.86 -1.77
N THR A 71 -10.73 4.43 -0.89
CA THR A 71 -11.78 5.38 -1.29
C THR A 71 -11.20 6.59 -2.00
N ARG A 72 -10.11 7.19 -1.50
CA ARG A 72 -9.43 8.32 -2.14
C ARG A 72 -8.91 7.99 -3.54
N LEU A 73 -8.40 6.77 -3.75
CA LEU A 73 -7.94 6.29 -5.06
C LEU A 73 -9.12 6.06 -6.02
N GLU A 74 -10.22 5.51 -5.53
CA GLU A 74 -11.46 5.30 -6.29
C GLU A 74 -12.07 6.64 -6.73
N GLU A 75 -12.10 7.64 -5.86
CA GLU A 75 -12.54 9.00 -6.18
C GLU A 75 -11.67 9.65 -7.26
N ALA A 76 -10.33 9.50 -7.17
CA ALA A 76 -9.42 10.00 -8.17
C ALA A 76 -9.61 9.30 -9.54
N LEU A 77 -9.80 7.99 -9.58
CA LEU A 77 -10.11 7.25 -10.80
C LEU A 77 -11.46 7.70 -11.39
N HIS A 78 -12.48 7.84 -10.56
CA HIS A 78 -13.81 8.26 -11.00
C HIS A 78 -13.79 9.68 -11.60
N SER A 79 -13.02 10.62 -11.05
CA SER A 79 -12.86 11.97 -11.60
C SER A 79 -12.31 11.97 -13.03
N LEU A 80 -11.56 10.95 -13.40
CA LEU A 80 -11.01 10.73 -14.74
C LEU A 80 -11.92 9.89 -15.64
N SER A 81 -13.13 9.53 -15.18
CA SER A 81 -14.05 8.59 -15.85
C SER A 81 -13.43 7.19 -16.02
N GLU A 82 -12.54 6.81 -15.09
CA GLU A 82 -11.89 5.52 -15.03
C GLU A 82 -12.49 4.69 -13.88
N SER A 83 -12.29 3.38 -13.93
CA SER A 83 -12.66 2.47 -12.85
C SER A 83 -11.46 1.65 -12.38
N PRO A 84 -11.44 1.20 -11.12
CA PRO A 84 -10.46 0.22 -10.67
C PRO A 84 -10.49 -0.98 -11.61
N SER A 85 -9.36 -1.33 -12.22
CA SER A 85 -9.28 -2.55 -13.02
C SER A 85 -9.03 -3.75 -12.12
N THR A 86 -9.56 -4.91 -12.50
CA THR A 86 -9.13 -6.20 -11.96
C THR A 86 -7.61 -6.30 -12.03
N ILE A 87 -7.02 -6.72 -10.93
CA ILE A 87 -5.59 -6.81 -10.65
C ILE A 87 -4.75 -7.21 -11.87
N LYS A 88 -3.77 -6.38 -12.25
CA LYS A 88 -2.77 -6.76 -13.25
C LYS A 88 -1.67 -7.60 -12.59
N GLU A 89 -1.24 -8.64 -13.29
CA GLU A 89 -0.30 -9.68 -12.83
C GLU A 89 1.04 -9.17 -12.25
N GLY A 90 1.47 -7.97 -12.58
CA GLY A 90 2.75 -7.42 -12.14
C GLY A 90 2.83 -7.04 -10.66
N VAL A 91 1.76 -6.51 -10.07
CA VAL A 91 1.68 -6.19 -8.63
C VAL A 91 1.56 -7.48 -7.83
N LEU A 92 0.84 -8.48 -8.35
CA LEU A 92 0.69 -9.80 -7.76
C LEU A 92 2.03 -10.53 -7.57
N GLY A 93 2.98 -10.40 -8.49
CA GLY A 93 4.26 -11.11 -8.42
C GLY A 93 5.16 -10.63 -7.27
N PHE A 94 5.24 -9.32 -7.03
CA PHE A 94 6.08 -8.75 -5.96
C PHE A 94 5.47 -9.02 -4.58
N VAL A 95 4.21 -8.71 -4.42
CA VAL A 95 3.47 -8.94 -3.16
C VAL A 95 3.37 -10.43 -2.88
N GLY A 96 3.16 -11.27 -3.88
CA GLY A 96 3.17 -12.72 -3.74
C GLY A 96 4.49 -13.26 -3.18
N ASN A 97 5.63 -12.67 -3.51
CA ASN A 97 6.93 -13.05 -2.94
C ASN A 97 7.09 -12.62 -1.48
N ILE A 98 6.65 -11.42 -1.09
CA ILE A 98 6.64 -10.98 0.32
C ILE A 98 5.67 -11.87 1.13
N MET A 99 4.51 -12.17 0.57
CA MET A 99 3.50 -13.04 1.17
C MET A 99 3.98 -14.48 1.35
N ALA A 100 4.74 -15.03 0.40
CA ALA A 100 5.29 -16.38 0.49
C ALA A 100 6.24 -16.52 1.69
N LEU A 101 6.89 -15.43 2.14
CA LEU A 101 7.72 -15.43 3.35
C LEU A 101 6.88 -15.56 4.64
N GLY A 102 5.62 -15.08 4.63
CA GLY A 102 4.73 -15.11 5.80
C GLY A 102 3.75 -16.30 5.84
N HIS A 103 3.47 -16.96 4.72
CA HIS A 103 2.38 -17.95 4.60
C HIS A 103 2.79 -19.41 4.72
N THR A 104 4.05 -19.71 5.03
CA THR A 104 4.42 -21.09 5.38
C THR A 104 3.93 -21.34 6.80
N PRO A 105 3.08 -22.36 7.05
CA PRO A 105 2.72 -22.76 8.41
C PRO A 105 3.99 -23.10 9.17
N ALA A 106 4.45 -22.16 9.95
CA ALA A 106 5.68 -22.26 10.73
C ALA A 106 5.37 -21.83 12.16
N GLN A 107 6.08 -22.42 13.11
CA GLN A 107 5.92 -22.07 14.52
C GLN A 107 6.19 -20.59 14.79
N ASP A 108 6.99 -19.93 13.94
CA ASP A 108 7.40 -18.53 14.01
C ASP A 108 6.60 -17.60 13.06
N GLU A 109 5.41 -18.01 12.62
CA GLU A 109 4.57 -17.25 11.67
C GLU A 109 4.32 -15.81 12.14
N ILE A 110 4.06 -15.60 13.42
CA ILE A 110 3.81 -14.27 13.99
C ILE A 110 5.01 -13.33 13.78
N LEU A 111 6.22 -13.82 13.93
CA LEU A 111 7.43 -13.02 13.71
C LEU A 111 7.62 -12.70 12.24
N LYS A 112 7.40 -13.68 11.35
CA LYS A 112 7.49 -13.50 9.91
C LYS A 112 6.45 -12.52 9.39
N ASN A 113 5.22 -12.57 9.92
CA ASN A 113 4.16 -11.62 9.61
C ASN A 113 4.55 -10.19 10.03
N ALA A 114 5.15 -10.00 11.20
CA ALA A 114 5.63 -8.69 11.62
C ALA A 114 6.71 -8.13 10.67
N TYR A 115 7.63 -8.98 10.20
CA TYR A 115 8.66 -8.55 9.23
C TYR A 115 8.06 -8.24 7.86
N ALA A 116 7.13 -9.08 7.39
CA ALA A 116 6.44 -8.90 6.13
C ALA A 116 5.59 -7.62 6.14
N ASN A 117 4.86 -7.34 7.21
CA ASN A 117 4.10 -6.11 7.36
C ASN A 117 5.03 -4.89 7.30
N HIS A 118 6.14 -4.89 8.05
CA HIS A 118 7.08 -3.77 7.98
C HIS A 118 7.65 -3.54 6.58
N ALA A 119 7.95 -4.59 5.84
CA ALA A 119 8.41 -4.48 4.46
C ALA A 119 7.30 -3.96 3.53
N PHE A 120 6.07 -4.38 3.76
CA PHE A 120 4.91 -3.99 2.95
C PHE A 120 4.58 -2.51 3.11
N GLU A 121 4.50 -2.00 4.35
CA GLU A 121 4.29 -0.57 4.63
C GLU A 121 5.37 0.31 3.95
N ASN A 122 6.64 -0.10 3.98
CA ASN A 122 7.69 0.66 3.29
C ASN A 122 7.55 0.63 1.75
N PHE A 123 6.96 -0.42 1.20
CA PHE A 123 6.61 -0.46 -0.21
C PHE A 123 5.46 0.49 -0.53
N GLU A 124 4.43 0.56 0.31
CA GLU A 124 3.29 1.47 0.16
C GLU A 124 3.71 2.93 0.28
N ILE A 125 4.61 3.26 1.22
CA ILE A 125 5.23 4.60 1.30
C ILE A 125 5.85 4.98 -0.04
N ALA A 126 6.69 4.13 -0.63
CA ALA A 126 7.32 4.41 -1.91
C ALA A 126 6.31 4.52 -3.06
N ALA A 127 5.23 3.72 -3.03
CA ALA A 127 4.16 3.79 -4.00
C ALA A 127 3.41 5.13 -3.93
N TYR A 128 3.08 5.61 -2.72
CA TYR A 128 2.42 6.91 -2.55
C TYR A 128 3.34 8.10 -2.86
N GLU A 129 4.64 8.05 -2.53
CA GLU A 129 5.61 9.06 -2.95
C GLU A 129 5.67 9.17 -4.47
N SER A 130 5.72 8.02 -5.16
CA SER A 130 5.70 7.96 -6.63
C SER A 130 4.38 8.48 -7.19
N LEU A 131 3.23 8.08 -6.61
CA LEU A 131 1.91 8.52 -7.05
C LEU A 131 1.73 10.04 -6.92
N LEU A 132 2.23 10.63 -5.83
CA LEU A 132 2.22 12.08 -5.61
C LEU A 132 3.00 12.82 -6.72
N ALA A 133 4.23 12.38 -7.01
CA ALA A 133 5.04 12.97 -8.07
C ALA A 133 4.39 12.86 -9.46
N ILE A 134 3.76 11.72 -9.74
CA ILE A 134 3.04 11.49 -11.00
C ILE A 134 1.77 12.38 -11.07
N ALA A 135 1.01 12.49 -9.97
CA ALA A 135 -0.18 13.34 -9.90
C ALA A 135 0.17 14.83 -10.11
N GLU A 136 1.25 15.30 -9.50
CA GLU A 136 1.79 16.65 -9.72
C GLU A 136 2.15 16.90 -11.20
N ALA A 137 2.86 15.96 -11.81
CA ALA A 137 3.25 16.03 -13.22
C ALA A 137 2.03 15.99 -14.16
N ALA A 138 0.97 15.27 -13.79
CA ALA A 138 -0.30 15.20 -14.54
C ALA A 138 -1.20 16.42 -14.29
N GLY A 139 -0.85 17.31 -13.35
CA GLY A 139 -1.67 18.49 -13.01
C GLY A 139 -2.89 18.17 -12.13
N GLU A 140 -2.96 17.01 -11.53
CA GLU A 140 -4.09 16.49 -10.74
C GLU A 140 -4.07 16.97 -9.29
N GLN A 141 -4.11 18.30 -9.11
CA GLN A 141 -3.97 18.99 -7.82
C GLN A 141 -5.03 18.60 -6.79
N ALA A 142 -6.25 18.27 -7.23
CA ALA A 142 -7.37 17.96 -6.34
C ALA A 142 -7.13 16.69 -5.51
N ALA A 143 -6.37 15.72 -6.01
CA ALA A 143 -6.09 14.46 -5.36
C ALA A 143 -4.91 14.51 -4.38
N LEU A 144 -4.01 15.49 -4.51
CA LEU A 144 -2.75 15.54 -3.75
C LEU A 144 -2.95 15.49 -2.23
N THR A 145 -3.91 16.26 -1.71
CA THR A 145 -4.17 16.29 -0.24
C THR A 145 -4.56 14.92 0.29
N GLY A 146 -5.38 14.18 -0.46
CA GLY A 146 -5.80 12.83 -0.10
C GLY A 146 -4.62 11.84 -0.13
N PHE A 147 -3.77 11.90 -1.15
CA PHE A 147 -2.59 11.02 -1.24
C PHE A 147 -1.52 11.35 -0.21
N GLN A 148 -1.33 12.64 0.12
CA GLN A 148 -0.47 13.05 1.23
C GLN A 148 -0.98 12.54 2.58
N GLN A 149 -2.29 12.46 2.77
CA GLN A 149 -2.88 11.84 3.96
C GLN A 149 -2.58 10.35 3.97
N SER A 150 -2.81 9.63 2.88
CA SER A 150 -2.48 8.20 2.75
C SER A 150 -1.00 7.95 3.08
N LEU A 151 -0.09 8.70 2.48
CA LEU A 151 1.35 8.59 2.76
C LEU A 151 1.66 8.73 4.27
N ARG A 152 1.06 9.70 4.96
CA ARG A 152 1.27 9.85 6.41
C ARG A 152 0.72 8.68 7.22
N GLU A 153 -0.38 8.07 6.79
CA GLU A 153 -0.98 6.89 7.41
C GLU A 153 -0.01 5.70 7.29
N GLU A 154 0.57 5.46 6.09
CA GLU A 154 1.58 4.41 5.85
C GLU A 154 2.86 4.63 6.68
N GLU A 155 3.39 5.86 6.69
CA GLU A 155 4.54 6.20 7.54
C GLU A 155 4.25 5.97 9.03
N GLY A 156 3.03 6.27 9.46
CA GLY A 156 2.56 6.02 10.82
C GLY A 156 2.55 4.53 11.15
N MET A 157 2.01 3.70 10.25
CA MET A 157 1.94 2.26 10.43
C MET A 157 3.31 1.60 10.33
N ALA A 158 4.16 1.99 9.38
CA ALA A 158 5.53 1.49 9.27
C ALA A 158 6.32 1.69 10.57
N ARG A 159 6.23 2.89 11.16
CA ARG A 159 6.82 3.19 12.47
C ARG A 159 6.23 2.31 13.57
N LYS A 160 4.91 2.17 13.60
CA LYS A 160 4.20 1.37 14.62
C LYS A 160 4.57 -0.10 14.55
N VAL A 161 4.59 -0.70 13.36
CA VAL A 161 5.03 -2.09 13.19
C VAL A 161 6.47 -2.27 13.63
N ARG A 162 7.37 -1.37 13.25
CA ARG A 162 8.78 -1.39 13.67
C ARG A 162 8.93 -1.36 15.20
N GLU A 163 8.17 -0.52 15.88
CA GLU A 163 8.15 -0.46 17.35
C GLU A 163 7.65 -1.76 17.97
N LEU A 164 6.70 -2.42 17.33
CA LEU A 164 6.08 -3.65 17.83
C LEU A 164 6.90 -4.93 17.55
N VAL A 165 7.90 -4.91 16.65
CA VAL A 165 8.73 -6.09 16.37
C VAL A 165 9.35 -6.65 17.65
N ARG A 166 9.99 -5.81 18.46
CA ARG A 166 10.66 -6.28 19.68
C ARG A 166 9.68 -6.83 20.74
N PRO A 167 8.62 -6.12 21.16
CA PRO A 167 7.66 -6.65 22.13
C PRO A 167 6.96 -7.91 21.63
N THR A 168 6.61 -7.99 20.34
CA THR A 168 6.03 -9.20 19.74
C THR A 168 7.00 -10.38 19.84
N THR A 169 8.29 -10.16 19.56
CA THR A 169 9.32 -11.21 19.66
C THR A 169 9.49 -11.70 21.11
N LEU A 170 9.52 -10.78 22.07
CA LEU A 170 9.63 -11.14 23.49
C LEU A 170 8.42 -11.93 23.97
N ARG A 171 7.22 -11.53 23.56
CA ARG A 171 5.98 -12.25 23.87
C ARG A 171 5.97 -13.66 23.25
N TYR A 172 6.42 -13.78 22.00
CA TYR A 172 6.57 -15.07 21.33
C TYR A 172 7.51 -16.02 22.11
N ILE A 173 8.66 -15.52 22.57
CA ILE A 173 9.63 -16.30 23.38
C ILE A 173 8.98 -16.74 24.71
N GLU A 174 8.31 -15.82 25.40
CA GLU A 174 7.61 -16.11 26.66
C GLU A 174 6.61 -17.26 26.50
N LEU A 175 5.72 -17.16 25.52
CA LEU A 175 4.70 -18.17 25.24
C LEU A 175 5.33 -19.52 24.88
N THR A 176 6.32 -19.51 24.00
CA THR A 176 6.99 -20.73 23.54
C THR A 176 7.71 -21.44 24.67
N THR A 177 8.43 -20.70 25.52
CA THR A 177 9.18 -21.30 26.67
C THR A 177 8.24 -21.78 27.76
N ALA A 178 7.04 -21.22 27.86
CA ALA A 178 5.99 -21.72 28.78
C ALA A 178 5.25 -22.95 28.22
N GLY A 179 5.58 -23.42 27.03
CA GLY A 179 4.88 -24.54 26.37
C GLY A 179 3.49 -24.16 25.84
N GLU A 180 3.21 -22.84 25.72
CA GLU A 180 1.95 -22.32 25.21
C GLU A 180 2.01 -22.11 23.67
N LYS A 181 0.84 -22.05 23.02
CA LYS A 181 0.76 -21.70 21.59
C LYS A 181 1.15 -20.24 21.41
N ALA A 182 2.17 -20.00 20.59
CA ALA A 182 2.69 -18.68 20.27
C ALA A 182 2.35 -18.22 18.84
N ASP A 183 1.80 -19.10 18.04
CA ASP A 183 1.42 -18.86 16.63
C ASP A 183 0.01 -18.26 16.44
N ARG A 184 -0.69 -18.02 17.58
CA ARG A 184 -2.06 -17.45 17.61
C ARG A 184 -2.24 -16.58 18.82
#